data_de0b8cb0e13afbb9ebd1cb245b33a753
#
_entry.id   de0b8cb0e13afbb9ebd1cb245b33a753
#
_cell.length_a   1.000
_cell.length_b   1.000
_cell.length_c   1.000
_cell.angle_alpha   90.00
_cell.angle_beta   90.00
_cell.angle_gamma   90.00
#
_symmetry.space_group_name_H-M   'P 1'
#
loop_
_entity.id
_entity.type
_entity.pdbx_description
1 polymer ?
#
loop_
_entity_poly.entity_id
_entity_poly.type
_entity_poly.pdbx_seq_one_letter_code
_entity_poly.pdbx_strand_id
1 'polypeptide(L)'
;LPPVRGVARWLSLLLPPRCLHCQAPGLPGLDLCADCWQELPWNDVACPLCALPLPHPAPACGVCIKRRPPVTRTLAPLRYEGCVAHLLPRFKFHHQLAAGRLLAASITHAIVDSAIANDMDLLL
;
A
#
# COMPACT_ATOMS: atom_id res chain seq x y z
N LEU A 1 -1.14 12.55 -2.31
CA LEU A 1 -0.32 12.40 -3.52
C LEU A 1 0.11 13.78 -4.01
N PRO A 2 1.40 14.00 -4.30
CA PRO A 2 1.81 15.26 -4.89
C PRO A 2 1.14 15.40 -6.27
N PRO A 3 0.58 16.58 -6.61
CA PRO A 3 -0.02 16.78 -7.91
C PRO A 3 1.07 16.69 -8.98
N VAL A 4 0.93 15.77 -9.91
CA VAL A 4 1.72 15.75 -11.14
C VAL A 4 1.37 17.00 -11.94
N ARG A 5 2.30 17.95 -11.96
CA ARG A 5 2.09 19.30 -12.47
C ARG A 5 1.80 19.32 -13.98
N GLY A 6 0.75 19.99 -14.36
CA GLY A 6 0.52 20.59 -15.68
C GLY A 6 0.00 19.65 -16.80
N VAL A 7 0.82 18.79 -17.35
CA VAL A 7 0.48 17.99 -18.56
C VAL A 7 -0.47 16.83 -18.25
N ALA A 8 -0.37 16.26 -17.07
CA ALA A 8 -1.23 15.14 -16.64
C ALA A 8 -2.70 15.53 -16.44
N ARG A 9 -2.99 16.82 -16.22
CA ARG A 9 -4.35 17.30 -15.96
C ARG A 9 -5.23 17.31 -17.24
N TRP A 10 -4.65 17.60 -18.39
CA TRP A 10 -5.35 17.54 -19.69
C TRP A 10 -5.52 16.09 -20.17
N LEU A 11 -4.53 15.24 -19.94
CA LEU A 11 -4.60 13.83 -20.27
C LEU A 11 -5.61 13.06 -19.39
N SER A 12 -5.76 13.45 -18.12
CA SER A 12 -6.76 12.85 -17.24
C SER A 12 -8.20 13.25 -17.58
N LEU A 13 -8.40 14.35 -18.31
CA LEU A 13 -9.72 14.72 -18.84
C LEU A 13 -10.08 13.90 -20.09
N LEU A 14 -9.08 13.51 -20.88
CA LEU A 14 -9.27 12.70 -22.10
C LEU A 14 -9.26 11.21 -21.82
N LEU A 15 -8.49 10.77 -20.82
CA LEU A 15 -8.34 9.37 -20.41
C LEU A 15 -8.48 9.30 -18.86
N PRO A 16 -9.71 9.32 -18.34
CA PRO A 16 -9.92 9.21 -16.90
C PRO A 16 -9.37 7.88 -16.37
N PRO A 17 -8.75 7.89 -15.18
CA PRO A 17 -8.25 6.65 -14.57
C PRO A 17 -9.38 5.66 -14.37
N ARG A 18 -9.10 4.39 -14.66
CA ARG A 18 -10.03 3.30 -14.46
C ARG A 18 -9.52 2.36 -13.38
N CYS A 19 -10.42 1.91 -12.53
CA CYS A 19 -10.09 0.94 -11.49
C CYS A 19 -9.55 -0.36 -12.10
N LEU A 20 -8.35 -0.77 -11.71
CA LEU A 20 -7.71 -2.00 -12.18
C LEU A 20 -8.44 -3.27 -11.73
N HIS A 21 -9.31 -3.15 -10.73
CA HIS A 21 -10.06 -4.29 -10.19
C HIS A 21 -11.47 -4.40 -10.77
N CYS A 22 -12.27 -3.35 -10.69
CA CYS A 22 -13.71 -3.40 -11.08
C CYS A 22 -14.04 -2.58 -12.34
N GLN A 23 -13.08 -1.90 -12.96
CA GLN A 23 -13.25 -1.05 -14.15
C GLN A 23 -14.12 0.20 -13.94
N ALA A 24 -14.58 0.48 -12.73
CA ALA A 24 -15.26 1.72 -12.39
C ALA A 24 -14.31 2.94 -12.55
N PRO A 25 -14.84 4.18 -12.59
CA PRO A 25 -13.99 5.37 -12.56
C PRO A 25 -13.05 5.36 -11.36
N GLY A 26 -11.75 5.57 -11.62
CA GLY A 26 -10.74 5.62 -10.57
C GLY A 26 -10.71 6.95 -9.83
N LEU A 27 -9.97 6.98 -8.72
CA LEU A 27 -9.67 8.19 -7.99
C LEU A 27 -8.70 9.09 -8.80
N PRO A 28 -8.70 10.41 -8.57
CA PRO A 28 -7.76 11.31 -9.25
C PRO A 28 -6.30 10.88 -9.08
N GLY A 29 -5.63 10.57 -10.19
CA GLY A 29 -4.23 10.12 -10.20
C GLY A 29 -4.00 8.68 -9.72
N LEU A 30 -5.06 7.91 -9.50
CA LEU A 30 -4.98 6.53 -9.05
C LEU A 30 -5.94 5.63 -9.85
N ASP A 31 -5.41 4.53 -10.39
CA ASP A 31 -6.20 3.54 -11.14
C ASP A 31 -6.93 2.56 -10.20
N LEU A 32 -7.60 3.10 -9.20
CA LEU A 32 -8.45 2.39 -8.24
C LEU A 32 -9.60 3.29 -7.81
N CYS A 33 -10.81 2.74 -7.71
CA CYS A 33 -11.96 3.47 -7.19
C CYS A 33 -11.97 3.51 -5.65
N ALA A 34 -12.78 4.39 -5.06
CA ALA A 34 -12.85 4.56 -3.62
C ALA A 34 -13.27 3.27 -2.89
N ASP A 35 -14.23 2.54 -3.42
CA ASP A 35 -14.72 1.29 -2.82
C ASP A 35 -13.62 0.22 -2.80
N CYS A 36 -12.96 -0.01 -3.95
CA CYS A 36 -11.86 -0.96 -4.03
C CYS A 36 -10.64 -0.54 -3.19
N TRP A 37 -10.43 0.77 -2.98
CA TRP A 37 -9.41 1.25 -2.05
C TRP A 37 -9.73 0.85 -0.61
N GLN A 38 -10.98 1.00 -0.19
CA GLN A 38 -11.41 0.60 1.15
C GLN A 38 -11.38 -0.92 1.35
N GLU A 39 -11.65 -1.68 0.28
CA GLU A 39 -11.62 -3.15 0.28
C GLU A 39 -10.22 -3.75 0.14
N LEU A 40 -9.18 -2.93 0.01
CA LEU A 40 -7.81 -3.46 0.03
C LEU A 40 -7.58 -4.27 1.31
N PRO A 41 -6.82 -5.38 1.22
CA PRO A 41 -6.54 -6.22 2.39
C PRO A 41 -5.53 -5.53 3.32
N TRP A 42 -5.98 -4.47 3.99
CA TRP A 42 -5.17 -3.72 4.94
C TRP A 42 -4.71 -4.58 6.10
N ASN A 43 -3.46 -4.39 6.51
CA ASN A 43 -2.85 -5.11 7.61
C ASN A 43 -2.84 -4.22 8.87
N ASP A 44 -4.04 -3.85 9.34
CA ASP A 44 -4.23 -2.86 10.40
C ASP A 44 -3.77 -3.35 11.77
N VAL A 45 -3.99 -4.64 12.05
CA VAL A 45 -3.57 -5.27 13.30
C VAL A 45 -2.45 -6.26 13.00
N ALA A 46 -1.21 -5.83 13.24
CA ALA A 46 -0.02 -6.60 12.91
C ALA A 46 1.04 -6.52 14.01
N CYS A 47 1.90 -7.53 14.03
CA CYS A 47 3.07 -7.51 14.91
C CYS A 47 3.98 -6.32 14.56
N PRO A 48 4.30 -5.43 15.49
CA PRO A 48 5.14 -4.28 15.22
C PRO A 48 6.58 -4.65 14.82
N LEU A 49 7.04 -5.86 15.14
CA LEU A 49 8.40 -6.31 14.84
C LEU A 49 8.53 -7.02 13.49
N CYS A 50 7.55 -7.82 13.05
CA CYS A 50 7.63 -8.58 11.81
C CYS A 50 6.45 -8.38 10.85
N ALA A 51 5.47 -7.57 11.24
CA ALA A 51 4.25 -7.28 10.48
C ALA A 51 3.34 -8.49 10.22
N LEU A 52 3.50 -9.59 10.96
CA LEU A 52 2.56 -10.71 10.89
C LEU A 52 1.17 -10.24 11.31
N PRO A 53 0.11 -10.51 10.52
CA PRO A 53 -1.25 -10.22 10.92
C PRO A 53 -1.61 -10.88 12.24
N LEU A 54 -2.24 -10.12 13.13
CA LEU A 54 -2.63 -10.61 14.46
C LEU A 54 -4.15 -10.49 14.62
N PRO A 55 -4.78 -11.41 15.38
CA PRO A 55 -6.20 -11.32 15.71
C PRO A 55 -6.51 -10.14 16.66
N HIS A 56 -5.54 -9.74 17.47
CA HIS A 56 -5.65 -8.65 18.43
C HIS A 56 -4.34 -7.85 18.50
N PRO A 57 -4.39 -6.55 18.85
CA PRO A 57 -3.18 -5.78 19.11
C PRO A 57 -2.33 -6.41 20.20
N ALA A 58 -1.04 -6.59 19.93
CA ALA A 58 -0.07 -7.12 20.88
C ALA A 58 1.31 -6.49 20.66
N PRO A 59 2.17 -6.41 21.69
CA PRO A 59 3.51 -5.86 21.58
C PRO A 59 4.43 -6.68 20.67
N ALA A 60 4.17 -7.98 20.50
CA ALA A 60 4.85 -8.86 19.57
C ALA A 60 4.04 -10.15 19.33
N CYS A 61 4.27 -10.80 18.19
CA CYS A 61 3.72 -12.14 17.94
C CYS A 61 4.49 -13.22 18.70
N GLY A 62 3.92 -14.41 18.79
CA GLY A 62 4.54 -15.53 19.53
C GLY A 62 5.95 -15.90 19.05
N VAL A 63 6.25 -15.72 17.76
CA VAL A 63 7.59 -15.97 17.22
C VAL A 63 8.57 -14.89 17.68
N CYS A 64 8.17 -13.61 17.58
CA CYS A 64 9.02 -12.48 17.95
C CYS A 64 9.27 -12.37 19.46
N ILE A 65 8.35 -12.88 20.29
CA ILE A 65 8.56 -12.99 21.74
C ILE A 65 9.70 -13.98 22.04
N LYS A 66 9.72 -15.11 21.33
CA LYS A 66 10.75 -16.15 21.52
C LYS A 66 12.08 -15.77 20.89
N ARG A 67 12.05 -15.15 19.73
CA ARG A 67 13.23 -14.76 18.96
C ARG A 67 13.02 -13.37 18.37
N ARG A 68 13.52 -12.37 19.06
CA ARG A 68 13.38 -10.98 18.61
C ARG A 68 14.21 -10.73 17.34
N PRO A 69 13.60 -10.23 16.25
CA PRO A 69 14.34 -9.86 15.05
C PRO A 69 15.21 -8.62 15.31
N PRO A 70 16.31 -8.42 14.55
CA PRO A 70 17.21 -7.28 14.70
C PRO A 70 16.66 -6.02 13.99
N VAL A 71 15.38 -5.75 14.17
CA VAL A 71 14.69 -4.58 13.60
C VAL A 71 13.90 -3.88 14.70
N THR A 72 13.79 -2.57 14.62
CA THR A 72 13.02 -1.76 15.57
C THR A 72 11.53 -1.87 15.31
N ARG A 73 11.14 -1.80 14.03
CA ARG A 73 9.75 -1.83 13.60
C ARG A 73 9.66 -2.29 12.14
N THR A 74 8.58 -2.99 11.80
CA THR A 74 8.26 -3.39 10.43
C THR A 74 6.85 -2.92 10.10
N LEU A 75 6.70 -2.27 8.95
CA LEU A 75 5.41 -1.87 8.40
C LEU A 75 5.16 -2.63 7.10
N ALA A 76 4.12 -3.44 7.07
CA ALA A 76 3.59 -4.06 5.87
C ALA A 76 2.11 -3.68 5.75
N PRO A 77 1.76 -2.67 4.94
CA PRO A 77 0.42 -2.09 4.95
C PRO A 77 -0.64 -3.02 4.37
N LEU A 78 -0.25 -3.93 3.49
CA LEU A 78 -1.18 -4.82 2.80
C LEU A 78 -0.79 -6.28 3.01
N ARG A 79 -1.82 -7.12 3.16
CA ARG A 79 -1.65 -8.57 3.14
C ARG A 79 -1.61 -9.07 1.69
N TYR A 80 -0.83 -10.12 1.44
CA TYR A 80 -0.71 -10.73 0.11
C TYR A 80 -1.91 -11.64 -0.18
N GLU A 81 -3.07 -11.03 -0.37
CA GLU A 81 -4.33 -11.73 -0.65
C GLU A 81 -5.24 -10.85 -1.53
N GLY A 82 -6.36 -11.39 -1.99
CA GLY A 82 -7.34 -10.67 -2.79
C GLY A 82 -6.72 -9.99 -4.02
N CYS A 83 -7.07 -8.74 -4.26
CA CYS A 83 -6.59 -7.98 -5.41
C CYS A 83 -5.07 -7.75 -5.39
N VAL A 84 -4.42 -7.68 -4.23
CA VAL A 84 -2.97 -7.49 -4.10
C VAL A 84 -2.20 -8.69 -4.67
N ALA A 85 -2.71 -9.91 -4.45
CA ALA A 85 -2.13 -11.13 -5.00
C ALA A 85 -2.17 -11.17 -6.54
N HIS A 86 -3.07 -10.42 -7.17
CA HIS A 86 -3.14 -10.26 -8.62
C HIS A 86 -2.30 -9.07 -9.13
N LEU A 87 -2.31 -7.96 -8.41
CA LEU A 87 -1.64 -6.73 -8.83
C LEU A 87 -0.11 -6.81 -8.70
N LEU A 88 0.40 -7.41 -7.65
CA LEU A 88 1.83 -7.48 -7.40
C LEU A 88 2.60 -8.27 -8.47
N PRO A 89 2.15 -9.46 -8.92
CA PRO A 89 2.78 -10.14 -10.05
C PRO A 89 2.71 -9.35 -11.36
N ARG A 90 1.61 -8.66 -11.62
CA ARG A 90 1.48 -7.81 -12.83
C ARG A 90 2.50 -6.68 -12.83
N PHE A 91 2.75 -6.07 -11.69
CA PHE A 91 3.80 -5.07 -11.56
C PHE A 91 5.20 -5.68 -11.75
N LYS A 92 5.50 -6.77 -11.04
CA LYS A 92 6.84 -7.38 -11.04
C LYS A 92 7.23 -8.02 -12.37
N PHE A 93 6.30 -8.72 -13.01
CA PHE A 93 6.59 -9.60 -14.15
C PHE A 93 5.99 -9.14 -15.49
N HIS A 94 5.01 -8.26 -15.45
CA HIS A 94 4.31 -7.77 -16.65
C HIS A 94 4.44 -6.25 -16.84
N HIS A 95 5.34 -5.59 -16.12
CA HIS A 95 5.63 -4.16 -16.24
C HIS A 95 4.40 -3.25 -16.15
N GLN A 96 3.36 -3.67 -15.43
CA GLN A 96 2.16 -2.86 -15.27
C GLN A 96 2.40 -1.73 -14.26
N LEU A 97 2.85 -0.58 -14.75
CA LEU A 97 3.22 0.58 -13.92
C LEU A 97 2.04 1.14 -13.11
N ALA A 98 0.81 1.01 -13.63
CA ALA A 98 -0.39 1.43 -12.89
C ALA A 98 -0.57 0.64 -11.59
N ALA A 99 -0.30 -0.67 -11.58
CA ALA A 99 -0.28 -1.49 -10.38
C ALA A 99 0.83 -1.05 -9.41
N GLY A 100 2.00 -0.69 -9.93
CA GLY A 100 3.11 -0.16 -9.13
C GLY A 100 2.75 1.17 -8.45
N ARG A 101 2.08 2.08 -9.16
CA ARG A 101 1.60 3.35 -8.57
C ARG A 101 0.60 3.12 -7.45
N LEU A 102 -0.31 2.17 -7.62
CA LEU A 102 -1.28 1.80 -6.60
C LEU A 102 -0.59 1.26 -5.33
N LEU A 103 0.37 0.34 -5.49
CA LEU A 103 1.13 -0.22 -4.37
C LEU A 103 1.95 0.87 -3.66
N ALA A 104 2.58 1.76 -4.42
CA ALA A 104 3.31 2.91 -3.86
C ALA A 104 2.38 3.86 -3.09
N ALA A 105 1.19 4.15 -3.60
CA ALA A 105 0.19 4.97 -2.91
C ALA A 105 -0.26 4.33 -1.59
N SER A 106 -0.45 3.01 -1.55
CA SER A 106 -0.81 2.27 -0.35
C SER A 106 0.29 2.35 0.73
N ILE A 107 1.54 2.19 0.32
CA ILE A 107 2.70 2.31 1.23
C ILE A 107 2.81 3.74 1.76
N THR A 108 2.70 4.73 0.89
CA THR A 108 2.76 6.15 1.28
C THR A 108 1.66 6.50 2.28
N HIS A 109 0.43 6.06 2.02
CA HIS A 109 -0.69 6.25 2.93
C HIS A 109 -0.40 5.67 4.32
N ALA A 110 0.06 4.43 4.38
CA ALA A 110 0.37 3.76 5.64
C ALA A 110 1.53 4.41 6.40
N ILE A 111 2.57 4.89 5.70
CA ILE A 111 3.70 5.61 6.32
C ILE A 111 3.22 6.91 6.95
N VAL A 112 2.42 7.69 6.24
CA VAL A 112 1.88 8.97 6.72
C VAL A 112 0.94 8.74 7.90
N ASP A 113 0.04 7.78 7.81
CA ASP A 113 -0.94 7.46 8.85
C ASP A 113 -0.27 6.92 10.13
N SER A 114 0.79 6.11 9.99
CA SER A 114 1.52 5.53 11.13
C SER A 114 2.51 6.49 11.81
N ALA A 115 2.70 7.70 11.30
CA ALA A 115 3.70 8.69 11.75
C ALA A 115 5.16 8.18 11.76
N ILE A 116 5.45 7.05 11.12
CA ILE A 116 6.80 6.48 11.03
C ILE A 116 7.77 7.47 10.35
N ALA A 117 7.27 8.28 9.42
CA ALA A 117 8.08 9.27 8.72
C ALA A 117 8.77 10.26 9.64
N ASN A 118 8.20 10.54 10.82
CA ASN A 118 8.78 11.47 11.79
C ASN A 118 9.99 10.88 12.55
N ASP A 119 10.10 9.56 12.56
CA ASP A 119 11.16 8.83 13.29
C ASP A 119 12.30 8.37 12.35
N MET A 120 12.22 8.71 11.05
CA MET A 120 13.22 8.31 10.07
C MET A 120 14.22 9.44 9.80
N ASP A 121 15.50 9.12 9.98
CA ASP A 121 16.61 10.03 9.66
C ASP A 121 17.09 9.89 8.22
N LEU A 122 16.91 8.69 7.63
CA LEU A 122 17.40 8.34 6.30
C LEU A 122 16.47 7.33 5.62
N LEU A 123 16.19 7.56 4.35
CA LEU A 123 15.54 6.61 3.45
C LEU A 123 16.55 6.12 2.42
N LEU A 124 16.72 4.80 2.32
CA LEU A 124 17.62 4.13 1.37
C LEU A 124 16.85 3.46 0.24
#